data_ec0c249568fe6ad6501ae20697b8470d
#
_entry.id   ec0c249568fe6ad6501ae20697b8470d
#
_cell.length_a   1.000
_cell.length_b   1.000
_cell.length_c   1.000
_cell.angle_alpha   90.00
_cell.angle_beta   90.00
_cell.angle_gamma   90.00
#
_symmetry.space_group_name_H-M   'P 1'
#
loop_
_entity.id
_entity.type
_entity.pdbx_description
1 polymer ?
#
loop_
_entity_poly.entity_id
_entity_poly.type
_entity_poly.pdbx_seq_one_letter_code
_entity_poly.pdbx_strand_id
1 'polypeptide(L)'
;VLIVFGIFHVFLTRSALGRQIYCVGGNPEAARLSGIPSKNVLTFVYTLSGFMAGMAGIVSVGRLASANGNAGSTYDNDAIAACIVGGASFTGGKGTIWGTLIGAMIMAVIRNGLNLAGAKNDVQYIVIGSVIILAVTIDVFRNKMEAKARKMAAQ
;
A
#
# COMPACT_ATOMS: atom_id res chain seq x y z
N VAL A 1 -10.66 2.35 12.78
CA VAL A 1 -10.02 1.76 11.58
C VAL A 1 -11.05 1.54 10.48
N LEU A 2 -12.08 0.71 10.66
CA LEU A 2 -13.06 0.37 9.62
C LEU A 2 -13.76 1.59 9.00
N ILE A 3 -14.12 2.59 9.81
CA ILE A 3 -14.75 3.84 9.33
C ILE A 3 -13.81 4.56 8.36
N VAL A 4 -12.52 4.70 8.71
CA VAL A 4 -11.52 5.36 7.87
C VAL A 4 -11.36 4.60 6.54
N PHE A 5 -11.24 3.27 6.59
CA PHE A 5 -11.16 2.44 5.39
C PHE A 5 -12.42 2.55 4.52
N GLY A 6 -13.62 2.62 5.13
CA GLY A 6 -14.87 2.84 4.42
C GLY A 6 -14.91 4.18 3.69
N ILE A 7 -14.50 5.27 4.37
CA ILE A 7 -14.43 6.61 3.78
C ILE A 7 -13.46 6.61 2.60
N PHE A 8 -12.25 6.08 2.76
CA PHE A 8 -11.26 6.03 1.68
C PHE A 8 -11.68 5.10 0.54
N HIS A 9 -12.40 4.02 0.82
CA HIS A 9 -12.96 3.17 -0.23
C HIS A 9 -13.95 3.94 -1.11
N VAL A 10 -14.91 4.63 -0.50
CA VAL A 10 -15.88 5.46 -1.23
C VAL A 10 -15.16 6.60 -1.97
N PHE A 11 -14.23 7.26 -1.32
CA PHE A 11 -13.41 8.32 -1.93
C PHE A 11 -12.68 7.80 -3.18
N LEU A 12 -11.97 6.68 -3.09
CA LEU A 12 -11.16 6.15 -4.19
C LEU A 12 -12.03 5.64 -5.35
N THR A 13 -13.20 5.03 -5.06
CA THR A 13 -14.06 4.41 -6.07
C THR A 13 -15.04 5.38 -6.71
N ARG A 14 -15.53 6.39 -5.96
CA ARG A 14 -16.59 7.27 -6.41
C ARG A 14 -16.12 8.68 -6.81
N SER A 15 -14.95 9.15 -6.32
CA SER A 15 -14.50 10.51 -6.63
C SER A 15 -13.76 10.61 -7.97
N ALA A 16 -13.78 11.81 -8.56
CA ALA A 16 -12.98 12.14 -9.73
C ALA A 16 -11.47 12.06 -9.41
N LEU A 17 -11.07 12.53 -8.21
CA LEU A 17 -9.69 12.44 -7.73
C LEU A 17 -9.22 10.98 -7.60
N GLY A 18 -10.06 10.07 -7.12
CA GLY A 18 -9.71 8.64 -7.05
C GLY A 18 -9.38 8.06 -8.42
N ARG A 19 -10.18 8.37 -9.45
CA ARG A 19 -9.88 7.95 -10.82
C ARG A 19 -8.58 8.54 -11.35
N GLN A 20 -8.33 9.83 -11.06
CA GLN A 20 -7.07 10.49 -11.45
C GLN A 20 -5.86 9.84 -10.77
N ILE A 21 -5.96 9.44 -9.50
CA ILE A 21 -4.91 8.73 -8.76
C ILE A 21 -4.55 7.41 -9.48
N TYR A 22 -5.54 6.62 -9.89
CA TYR A 22 -5.29 5.38 -10.64
C TYR A 22 -4.68 5.64 -12.02
N CYS A 23 -5.14 6.67 -12.74
CA CYS A 23 -4.58 7.05 -14.04
C CYS A 23 -3.12 7.49 -13.92
N VAL A 24 -2.81 8.37 -12.97
CA VAL A 24 -1.44 8.86 -12.74
C VAL A 24 -0.53 7.73 -12.25
N GLY A 25 -1.03 6.85 -11.38
CA GLY A 25 -0.29 5.68 -10.90
C GLY A 25 0.04 4.68 -12.01
N GLY A 26 -0.86 4.51 -13.00
CA GLY A 26 -0.64 3.59 -14.11
C GLY A 26 0.32 4.09 -15.18
N ASN A 27 0.16 5.34 -15.60
CA ASN A 27 1.07 6.01 -16.54
C ASN A 27 0.97 7.53 -16.37
N PRO A 28 1.93 8.15 -15.65
CA PRO A 28 1.92 9.59 -15.39
C PRO A 28 1.98 10.45 -16.65
N GLU A 29 2.69 9.99 -17.68
CA GLU A 29 2.83 10.73 -18.94
C GLU A 29 1.53 10.69 -19.75
N ALA A 30 0.90 9.53 -19.89
CA ALA A 30 -0.40 9.41 -20.54
C ALA A 30 -1.48 10.22 -19.79
N ALA A 31 -1.47 10.22 -18.46
CA ALA A 31 -2.37 11.02 -17.65
C ALA A 31 -2.17 12.52 -17.91
N ARG A 32 -0.93 12.98 -17.98
CA ARG A 32 -0.58 14.38 -18.32
C ARG A 32 -1.08 14.77 -19.69
N LEU A 33 -0.86 13.94 -20.70
CA LEU A 33 -1.33 14.18 -22.07
C LEU A 33 -2.87 14.22 -22.16
N SER A 34 -3.56 13.51 -21.26
CA SER A 34 -5.02 13.54 -21.13
C SER A 34 -5.54 14.74 -20.31
N GLY A 35 -4.70 15.71 -19.98
CA GLY A 35 -5.09 16.92 -19.24
C GLY A 35 -5.19 16.76 -17.73
N ILE A 36 -4.75 15.62 -17.15
CA ILE A 36 -4.75 15.42 -15.71
C ILE A 36 -3.51 16.11 -15.11
N PRO A 37 -3.68 17.01 -14.11
CA PRO A 37 -2.57 17.73 -13.48
C PRO A 37 -1.80 16.78 -12.54
N SER A 38 -0.96 15.89 -13.10
CA SER A 38 -0.26 14.81 -12.38
C SER A 38 0.52 15.31 -11.17
N LYS A 39 1.13 16.50 -11.23
CA LYS A 39 1.85 17.10 -10.10
C LYS A 39 0.93 17.38 -8.92
N ASN A 40 -0.25 17.97 -9.16
CA ASN A 40 -1.21 18.30 -8.11
C ASN A 40 -1.79 17.03 -7.47
N VAL A 41 -2.07 16.01 -8.28
CA VAL A 41 -2.53 14.70 -7.80
C VAL A 41 -1.48 14.06 -6.90
N LEU A 42 -0.22 14.03 -7.32
CA LEU A 42 0.88 13.50 -6.49
C LEU A 42 1.05 14.28 -5.20
N THR A 43 1.07 15.62 -5.26
CA THR A 43 1.16 16.47 -4.05
C THR A 43 0.04 16.16 -3.09
N PHE A 44 -1.20 16.04 -3.59
CA PHE A 44 -2.36 15.68 -2.75
C PHE A 44 -2.17 14.32 -2.07
N VAL A 45 -1.75 13.29 -2.82
CA VAL A 45 -1.55 11.93 -2.29
C VAL A 45 -0.47 11.91 -1.20
N TYR A 46 0.66 12.57 -1.43
CA TYR A 46 1.74 12.63 -0.43
C TYR A 46 1.34 13.44 0.80
N THR A 47 0.63 14.55 0.63
CA THR A 47 0.10 15.34 1.76
C THR A 47 -0.87 14.52 2.60
N LEU A 48 -1.78 13.80 1.94
CA LEU A 48 -2.73 12.92 2.60
C LEU A 48 -2.04 11.78 3.34
N SER A 49 -1.02 11.17 2.73
CA SER A 49 -0.20 10.13 3.36
C SER A 49 0.50 10.64 4.62
N GLY A 50 1.12 11.82 4.54
CA GLY A 50 1.76 12.45 5.70
C GLY A 50 0.77 12.77 6.83
N PHE A 51 -0.42 13.26 6.48
CA PHE A 51 -1.49 13.50 7.45
C PHE A 51 -1.93 12.20 8.15
N MET A 52 -2.13 11.13 7.40
CA MET A 52 -2.49 9.82 7.96
C MET A 52 -1.37 9.23 8.83
N ALA A 53 -0.12 9.42 8.44
CA ALA A 53 1.03 9.00 9.25
C ALA A 53 1.09 9.76 10.58
N GLY A 54 0.81 11.06 10.57
CA GLY A 54 0.70 11.87 11.79
C GLY A 54 -0.42 11.39 12.72
N MET A 55 -1.61 11.09 12.17
CA MET A 55 -2.71 10.51 12.95
C MET A 55 -2.33 9.14 13.54
N ALA A 56 -1.65 8.28 12.78
CA ALA A 56 -1.18 6.98 13.25
C ALA A 56 -0.17 7.14 14.40
N GLY A 57 0.71 8.15 14.32
CA GLY A 57 1.64 8.51 15.39
C GLY A 57 0.93 8.87 16.69
N ILE A 58 -0.10 9.71 16.62
CA ILE A 58 -0.91 10.10 17.80
C ILE A 58 -1.56 8.86 18.44
N VAL A 59 -2.17 8.00 17.62
CA VAL A 59 -2.79 6.76 18.11
C VAL A 59 -1.75 5.83 18.74
N SER A 60 -0.56 5.74 18.16
CA SER A 60 0.55 4.92 18.69
C SER A 60 1.02 5.40 20.07
N VAL A 61 1.23 6.71 20.21
CA VAL A 61 1.61 7.32 21.51
C VAL A 61 0.51 7.10 22.55
N GLY A 62 -0.76 7.29 22.18
CA GLY A 62 -1.89 7.06 23.08
C GLY A 62 -2.00 5.61 23.56
N ARG A 63 -1.65 4.63 22.68
CA ARG A 63 -1.66 3.20 23.02
C ARG A 63 -0.50 2.78 23.93
N LEU A 64 0.69 3.34 23.70
CA LEU A 64 1.91 2.94 24.42
C LEU A 64 2.15 3.79 25.68
N ALA A 65 1.40 4.88 25.88
CA ALA A 65 1.59 5.89 26.93
C ALA A 65 3.05 6.39 27.02
N SER A 66 3.81 6.26 25.93
CA SER A 66 5.20 6.69 25.82
C SER A 66 5.52 7.15 24.41
N ALA A 67 6.36 8.18 24.29
CA ALA A 67 6.90 8.65 23.02
C ALA A 67 8.36 8.26 22.92
N ASN A 68 8.69 7.44 21.92
CA ASN A 68 10.06 7.06 21.60
C ASN A 68 10.37 7.55 20.16
N GLY A 69 11.45 8.31 20.00
CA GLY A 69 11.85 8.85 18.69
C GLY A 69 12.14 7.80 17.61
N ASN A 70 12.44 6.57 18.00
CA ASN A 70 12.65 5.44 17.09
C ASN A 70 11.39 4.59 16.88
N ALA A 71 10.27 4.91 17.54
CA ALA A 71 9.03 4.20 17.34
C ALA A 71 8.54 4.40 15.91
N GLY A 72 8.30 3.31 15.21
CA GLY A 72 7.78 3.36 13.84
C GLY A 72 8.83 3.43 12.73
N SER A 73 10.13 3.34 13.02
CA SER A 73 11.21 3.39 12.02
C SER A 73 11.11 2.31 10.92
N THR A 74 10.21 1.34 11.06
CA THR A 74 9.99 0.24 10.08
C THR A 74 8.53 0.15 9.63
N TYR A 75 7.66 1.03 10.10
CA TYR A 75 6.23 0.99 9.77
C TYR A 75 5.95 1.34 8.31
N ASP A 76 6.82 2.11 7.67
CA ASP A 76 6.81 2.40 6.24
C ASP A 76 6.95 1.12 5.41
N ASN A 77 7.94 0.28 5.72
CA ASN A 77 8.14 -1.01 5.05
C ASN A 77 6.95 -1.95 5.26
N ASP A 78 6.39 -2.00 6.48
CA ASP A 78 5.22 -2.80 6.77
C ASP A 78 3.98 -2.32 6.02
N ALA A 79 3.80 -1.01 5.89
CA ALA A 79 2.69 -0.43 5.14
C ALA A 79 2.80 -0.75 3.64
N ILE A 80 4.00 -0.65 3.07
CA ILE A 80 4.27 -1.03 1.68
C ILE A 80 4.00 -2.54 1.48
N ALA A 81 4.52 -3.37 2.38
CA ALA A 81 4.28 -4.81 2.35
C ALA A 81 2.79 -5.15 2.42
N ALA A 82 2.05 -4.51 3.33
CA ALA A 82 0.60 -4.69 3.46
C ALA A 82 -0.15 -4.31 2.18
N CYS A 83 0.23 -3.21 1.51
CA CYS A 83 -0.37 -2.81 0.24
C CYS A 83 -0.13 -3.85 -0.86
N ILE A 84 1.11 -4.35 -1.00
CA ILE A 84 1.49 -5.31 -2.05
C ILE A 84 0.84 -6.67 -1.79
N VAL A 85 0.93 -7.19 -0.56
CA VAL A 85 0.27 -8.44 -0.16
C VAL A 85 -1.24 -8.34 -0.31
N GLY A 86 -1.81 -7.15 -0.08
CA GLY A 86 -3.21 -6.82 -0.29
C GLY A 86 -3.62 -6.70 -1.77
N GLY A 87 -2.69 -6.90 -2.72
CA GLY A 87 -2.96 -6.91 -4.15
C GLY A 87 -2.90 -5.54 -4.83
N ALA A 88 -2.28 -4.54 -4.20
CA ALA A 88 -1.91 -3.32 -4.89
C ALA A 88 -0.69 -3.60 -5.78
N SER A 89 -0.76 -3.16 -7.06
CA SER A 89 0.35 -3.38 -7.98
C SER A 89 1.55 -2.52 -7.63
N PHE A 90 2.71 -3.14 -7.58
CA PHE A 90 3.99 -2.43 -7.39
C PHE A 90 4.29 -1.47 -8.55
N THR A 91 3.80 -1.76 -9.75
CA THR A 91 3.94 -0.90 -10.93
C THR A 91 2.94 0.24 -10.97
N GLY A 92 2.00 0.30 -10.01
CA GLY A 92 0.99 1.35 -9.89
C GLY A 92 -0.29 1.11 -10.68
N GLY A 93 -1.25 2.03 -10.54
CA GLY A 93 -2.50 2.04 -11.30
C GLY A 93 -3.55 0.98 -10.92
N LYS A 94 -3.23 0.06 -10.01
CA LYS A 94 -4.14 -1.00 -9.54
C LYS A 94 -4.01 -1.17 -8.03
N GLY A 95 -5.13 -1.43 -7.36
CA GLY A 95 -5.18 -1.71 -5.93
C GLY A 95 -6.57 -1.44 -5.37
N THR A 96 -6.83 -1.96 -4.18
CA THR A 96 -8.10 -1.74 -3.47
C THR A 96 -7.85 -1.47 -1.99
N ILE A 97 -8.66 -0.62 -1.40
CA ILE A 97 -8.58 -0.31 0.04
C ILE A 97 -8.84 -1.55 0.89
N TRP A 98 -9.81 -2.37 0.51
CA TRP A 98 -10.11 -3.62 1.22
C TRP A 98 -8.98 -4.64 1.11
N GLY A 99 -8.34 -4.72 -0.06
CA GLY A 99 -7.14 -5.54 -0.22
C GLY A 99 -6.03 -5.09 0.73
N THR A 100 -5.76 -3.80 0.81
CA THR A 100 -4.77 -3.25 1.75
C THR A 100 -5.12 -3.56 3.22
N LEU A 101 -6.40 -3.52 3.60
CA LEU A 101 -6.83 -3.90 4.94
C LEU A 101 -6.51 -5.37 5.25
N ILE A 102 -6.84 -6.27 4.33
CA ILE A 102 -6.53 -7.70 4.46
C ILE A 102 -5.01 -7.91 4.54
N GLY A 103 -4.25 -7.26 3.66
CA GLY A 103 -2.78 -7.31 3.68
C GLY A 103 -2.20 -6.81 5.02
N ALA A 104 -2.73 -5.73 5.57
CA ALA A 104 -2.32 -5.21 6.87
C ALA A 104 -2.62 -6.21 8.01
N MET A 105 -3.77 -6.88 7.95
CA MET A 105 -4.10 -7.95 8.91
C MET A 105 -3.13 -9.13 8.81
N ILE A 106 -2.81 -9.58 7.59
CA ILE A 106 -1.83 -10.65 7.36
C ILE A 106 -0.46 -10.27 7.94
N MET A 107 0.02 -9.06 7.63
CA MET A 107 1.31 -8.58 8.14
C MET A 107 1.32 -8.48 9.67
N ALA A 108 0.22 -8.01 10.28
CA ALA A 108 0.08 -7.95 11.73
C ALA A 108 0.11 -9.34 12.39
N VAL A 109 -0.54 -10.34 11.78
CA VAL A 109 -0.52 -11.73 12.27
C VAL A 109 0.89 -12.32 12.16
N ILE A 110 1.57 -12.14 11.03
CA ILE A 110 2.95 -12.61 10.83
C ILE A 110 3.88 -12.00 11.89
N ARG A 111 3.84 -10.68 12.06
CA ARG A 111 4.69 -9.99 13.03
C ARG A 111 4.40 -10.43 14.46
N ASN A 112 3.12 -10.52 14.83
CA ASN A 112 2.72 -10.96 16.17
C ASN A 112 3.10 -12.41 16.43
N GLY A 113 2.93 -13.29 15.44
CA GLY A 113 3.36 -14.69 15.52
C GLY A 113 4.87 -14.83 15.73
N LEU A 114 5.68 -14.08 14.98
CA LEU A 114 7.13 -14.05 15.15
C LEU A 114 7.56 -13.53 16.52
N ASN A 115 6.88 -12.50 17.04
CA ASN A 115 7.12 -11.98 18.39
C ASN A 115 6.81 -13.04 19.47
N LEU A 116 5.68 -13.75 19.35
CA LEU A 116 5.30 -14.83 20.28
C LEU A 116 6.26 -16.02 20.20
N ALA A 117 6.83 -16.30 19.03
CA ALA A 117 7.86 -17.32 18.84
C ALA A 117 9.24 -16.90 19.38
N GLY A 118 9.39 -15.69 19.94
CA GLY A 118 10.63 -15.17 20.47
C GLY A 118 11.66 -14.82 19.39
N ALA A 119 11.23 -14.63 18.14
CA ALA A 119 12.15 -14.31 17.05
C ALA A 119 12.75 -12.90 17.25
N LYS A 120 14.08 -12.80 17.11
CA LYS A 120 14.81 -11.52 17.16
C LYS A 120 14.36 -10.63 16.00
N ASN A 121 14.48 -9.31 16.18
CA ASN A 121 14.10 -8.32 15.16
C ASN A 121 14.72 -8.61 13.78
N ASP A 122 15.99 -9.04 13.74
CA ASP A 122 16.69 -9.36 12.48
C ASP A 122 16.00 -10.48 11.69
N VAL A 123 15.54 -11.52 12.40
CA VAL A 123 14.79 -12.64 11.79
C VAL A 123 13.44 -12.13 11.26
N GLN A 124 12.77 -11.24 11.99
CA GLN A 124 11.51 -10.65 11.54
C GLN A 124 11.70 -9.87 10.23
N TYR A 125 12.77 -9.09 10.09
CA TYR A 125 13.06 -8.36 8.85
C TYR A 125 13.33 -9.31 7.67
N ILE A 126 14.05 -10.41 7.88
CA ILE A 126 14.28 -11.41 6.84
C ILE A 126 12.98 -12.05 6.38
N VAL A 127 12.11 -12.42 7.33
CA VAL A 127 10.81 -13.02 7.00
C VAL A 127 9.91 -12.02 6.26
N ILE A 128 9.78 -10.80 6.75
CA ILE A 128 8.98 -9.74 6.11
C ILE A 128 9.52 -9.44 4.71
N GLY A 129 10.84 -9.29 4.57
CA GLY A 129 11.49 -9.07 3.27
C GLY A 129 11.22 -10.22 2.29
N SER A 130 11.26 -11.47 2.74
CA SER A 130 10.95 -12.63 1.89
C SER A 130 9.47 -12.65 1.45
N VAL A 131 8.56 -12.28 2.32
CA VAL A 131 7.12 -12.13 1.98
C VAL A 131 6.91 -11.05 0.91
N ILE A 132 7.59 -9.91 1.04
CA ILE A 132 7.53 -8.83 0.03
C ILE A 132 8.06 -9.33 -1.31
N ILE A 133 9.21 -10.00 -1.35
CA ILE A 133 9.80 -10.53 -2.59
C ILE A 133 8.83 -11.52 -3.27
N LEU A 134 8.24 -12.43 -2.50
CA LEU A 134 7.26 -13.37 -3.02
C LEU A 134 6.03 -12.65 -3.59
N ALA A 135 5.47 -11.69 -2.86
CA ALA A 135 4.30 -10.93 -3.28
C ALA A 135 4.58 -10.13 -4.57
N VAL A 136 5.72 -9.44 -4.64
CA VAL A 136 6.14 -8.69 -5.84
C VAL A 136 6.35 -9.63 -7.02
N THR A 137 6.98 -10.79 -6.79
CA THR A 137 7.20 -11.78 -7.85
C THR A 137 5.87 -12.24 -8.44
N ILE A 138 4.90 -12.57 -7.59
CA ILE A 138 3.56 -12.98 -8.02
C ILE A 138 2.87 -11.85 -8.80
N ASP A 139 2.95 -10.58 -8.33
CA ASP A 139 2.35 -9.44 -9.03
C ASP A 139 2.97 -9.23 -10.43
N VAL A 140 4.29 -9.30 -10.54
CA VAL A 140 5.00 -9.18 -11.83
C VAL A 140 4.61 -10.31 -12.80
N PHE A 141 4.54 -11.55 -12.32
CA PHE A 141 4.09 -12.68 -13.15
C PHE A 141 2.65 -12.49 -13.63
N ARG A 142 1.75 -12.11 -12.74
CA ARG A 142 0.35 -11.83 -13.07
C ARG A 142 0.21 -10.73 -14.10
N ASN A 143 0.90 -9.61 -13.93
CA ASN A 143 0.88 -8.51 -14.88
C ASN A 143 1.43 -8.91 -16.25
N LYS A 144 2.49 -9.72 -16.31
CA LYS A 144 3.02 -10.27 -17.57
C LYS A 144 2.02 -11.19 -18.27
N MET A 145 1.32 -12.05 -17.52
CA MET A 145 0.31 -12.94 -18.07
C MET A 145 -0.89 -12.17 -18.63
N GLU A 146 -1.37 -11.15 -17.89
CA GLU A 146 -2.45 -10.27 -18.37
C GLU A 146 -2.05 -9.52 -19.65
N ALA A 147 -0.81 -9.01 -19.72
CA ALA A 147 -0.31 -8.34 -20.91
C ALA A 147 -0.21 -9.28 -22.12
N LYS A 148 0.19 -10.53 -21.92
CA LYS A 148 0.25 -11.55 -22.96
C LYS A 148 -1.15 -11.94 -23.46
N ALA A 149 -2.10 -12.13 -22.55
CA ALA A 149 -3.48 -12.45 -22.87
C ALA A 149 -4.15 -11.33 -23.70
N ARG A 150 -3.91 -10.06 -23.35
CA ARG A 150 -4.42 -8.91 -24.12
C ARG A 150 -3.85 -8.85 -25.55
N LYS A 151 -2.57 -9.17 -25.73
CA LYS A 151 -1.96 -9.22 -27.08
C LYS A 151 -2.54 -10.33 -27.95
N MET A 152 -2.84 -11.50 -27.36
CA MET A 152 -3.46 -12.61 -28.09
C MET A 152 -4.94 -12.35 -28.44
N ALA A 153 -5.65 -11.58 -27.64
CA ALA A 153 -7.05 -11.21 -27.92
C ALA A 153 -7.20 -10.06 -28.94
N ALA A 154 -6.09 -9.38 -29.28
CA ALA A 154 -6.07 -8.27 -30.25
C ALA A 154 -5.57 -8.71 -31.65
N GLN A 155 -5.20 -9.98 -31.81
CA GLN A 155 -4.89 -10.65 -33.11
C GLN A 155 -6.08 -11.45 -33.58
#